data_5dc9d23ae01c54f757b40c264f5908a0
#
_entry.id   5dc9d23ae01c54f757b40c264f5908a0
#
_cell.length_a   1.000
_cell.length_b   1.000
_cell.length_c   1.000
_cell.angle_alpha   90.00
_cell.angle_beta   90.00
_cell.angle_gamma   90.00
#
_symmetry.space_group_name_H-M   'P 1'
#
loop_
_entity.id
_entity.type
_entity.pdbx_description
1 polymer ?
#
loop_
_entity_poly.entity_id
_entity_poly.type
_entity_poly.pdbx_seq_one_letter_code
_entity_poly.pdbx_strand_id
1 'polypeptide(L)'
;MNAMNKKRGLAGMVAVLFLGLAVLLLPACSDEMEVQQSYPFKVETLPVPTSIVKGETVEIRCELKREGHISDARYTIRYFQPDGKGMLRMDDGMVLLPNDRYPLDREMFRLYYTSECEDQQTIDIYFEDNSEPAQFCRLTFDFNNETEEKDTIIPIGPIIPIEPIGPIVPIRGKQLPVTIIRH
;
A
#
# COMPACT_ATOMS: atom_id res chain seq x y z
N MET A 1 8.77 63.25 -64.39
CA MET A 1 8.52 61.82 -64.19
C MET A 1 9.16 61.24 -62.93
N ASN A 2 9.47 61.97 -61.82
CA ASN A 2 10.21 61.43 -60.65
C ASN A 2 9.42 61.40 -59.34
N ALA A 3 8.22 61.97 -59.27
CA ALA A 3 7.48 62.00 -58.01
C ALA A 3 6.67 60.71 -57.75
N MET A 4 6.29 59.95 -58.79
CA MET A 4 5.48 58.72 -58.68
C MET A 4 6.30 57.49 -58.22
N ASN A 5 7.60 57.41 -58.57
CA ASN A 5 8.48 56.32 -58.15
C ASN A 5 8.89 56.46 -56.68
N LYS A 6 9.01 57.70 -56.16
CA LYS A 6 9.38 57.89 -54.73
C LYS A 6 8.26 57.48 -53.76
N LYS A 7 6.99 57.68 -54.16
CA LYS A 7 5.82 57.23 -53.36
C LYS A 7 5.67 55.75 -53.35
N ARG A 8 5.99 55.06 -54.45
CA ARG A 8 5.96 53.55 -54.49
C ARG A 8 7.04 52.90 -53.63
N GLY A 9 8.26 53.45 -53.57
CA GLY A 9 9.33 53.00 -52.73
C GLY A 9 9.01 53.19 -51.25
N LEU A 10 8.42 54.36 -50.89
CA LEU A 10 8.05 54.63 -49.51
C LEU A 10 6.93 53.69 -49.01
N ALA A 11 5.90 53.47 -49.86
CA ALA A 11 4.82 52.51 -49.52
C ALA A 11 5.29 51.09 -49.35
N GLY A 12 6.24 50.60 -50.18
CA GLY A 12 6.84 49.31 -50.05
C GLY A 12 7.65 49.15 -48.75
N MET A 13 8.41 50.16 -48.38
CA MET A 13 9.21 50.17 -47.16
C MET A 13 8.34 50.19 -45.90
N VAL A 14 7.23 50.94 -45.92
CA VAL A 14 6.27 50.92 -44.80
C VAL A 14 5.56 49.55 -44.67
N ALA A 15 5.18 48.90 -45.78
CA ALA A 15 4.54 47.60 -45.78
C ALA A 15 5.46 46.54 -45.21
N VAL A 16 6.76 46.53 -45.55
CA VAL A 16 7.74 45.61 -45.00
C VAL A 16 7.95 45.83 -43.50
N LEU A 17 7.95 47.08 -43.06
CA LEU A 17 8.09 47.43 -41.64
C LEU A 17 6.88 47.00 -40.82
N PHE A 18 5.65 47.15 -41.36
CA PHE A 18 4.44 46.63 -40.72
C PHE A 18 4.39 45.10 -40.68
N LEU A 19 4.84 44.42 -41.73
CA LEU A 19 4.89 42.98 -41.77
C LEU A 19 5.92 42.43 -40.75
N GLY A 20 7.08 43.09 -40.63
CA GLY A 20 8.10 42.75 -39.62
C GLY A 20 7.61 42.97 -38.19
N LEU A 21 6.86 44.05 -37.94
CA LEU A 21 6.29 44.31 -36.61
C LEU A 21 5.16 43.35 -36.24
N ALA A 22 4.36 42.89 -37.22
CA ALA A 22 3.31 41.91 -37.00
C ALA A 22 3.85 40.56 -36.59
N VAL A 23 5.02 40.12 -37.07
CA VAL A 23 5.68 38.88 -36.69
C VAL A 23 6.20 38.94 -35.25
N LEU A 24 6.59 40.13 -34.76
CA LEU A 24 7.05 40.31 -33.37
C LEU A 24 5.91 40.31 -32.34
N LEU A 25 4.65 40.43 -32.80
CA LEU A 25 3.48 40.41 -31.93
C LEU A 25 2.81 39.02 -31.83
N LEU A 26 3.36 38.01 -32.47
CA LEU A 26 2.88 36.64 -32.24
C LEU A 26 3.23 36.28 -30.80
N PRO A 27 2.23 36.04 -29.93
CA PRO A 27 2.52 35.45 -28.61
C PRO A 27 3.19 34.12 -28.89
N ALA A 28 4.44 33.97 -28.48
CA ALA A 28 5.02 32.66 -28.30
C ALA A 28 4.16 32.01 -27.22
N CYS A 29 3.22 31.15 -27.62
CA CYS A 29 2.69 30.14 -26.71
C CYS A 29 3.88 29.29 -26.34
N SER A 30 4.55 29.61 -25.26
CA SER A 30 5.31 28.68 -24.51
C SER A 30 4.27 27.79 -23.85
N ASP A 31 3.87 26.68 -24.50
CA ASP A 31 3.38 25.54 -23.80
C ASP A 31 4.57 25.05 -22.92
N GLU A 32 4.75 25.72 -21.78
CA GLU A 32 5.44 25.13 -20.68
C GLU A 32 4.57 23.93 -20.33
N MET A 33 4.91 22.76 -20.90
CA MET A 33 4.52 21.49 -20.31
C MET A 33 5.08 21.53 -18.90
N GLU A 34 4.24 21.90 -17.95
CA GLU A 34 4.47 21.61 -16.55
C GLU A 34 4.57 20.08 -16.48
N VAL A 35 5.78 19.56 -16.64
CA VAL A 35 6.06 18.15 -16.34
C VAL A 35 5.85 18.04 -14.84
N GLN A 36 4.65 17.68 -14.46
CA GLN A 36 4.30 17.40 -13.06
C GLN A 36 5.17 16.20 -12.65
N GLN A 37 6.28 16.49 -12.02
CA GLN A 37 7.25 15.48 -11.61
C GLN A 37 6.61 14.62 -10.54
N SER A 38 6.23 13.39 -10.89
CA SER A 38 5.69 12.44 -9.94
C SER A 38 6.84 11.75 -9.21
N TYR A 39 6.74 11.64 -7.91
CA TYR A 39 7.68 10.87 -7.11
C TYR A 39 7.03 9.56 -6.65
N PRO A 40 7.79 8.45 -6.67
CA PRO A 40 7.28 7.18 -6.17
C PRO A 40 6.79 7.31 -4.73
N PHE A 41 5.67 6.67 -4.45
CA PHE A 41 5.17 6.52 -3.10
C PHE A 41 4.77 5.06 -2.84
N LYS A 42 4.71 4.68 -1.58
CA LYS A 42 4.23 3.38 -1.12
C LYS A 42 3.42 3.57 0.16
N VAL A 43 2.56 2.60 0.44
CA VAL A 43 1.89 2.50 1.73
C VAL A 43 2.39 1.24 2.41
N GLU A 44 2.90 1.39 3.62
CA GLU A 44 3.33 0.29 4.48
C GLU A 44 2.32 0.07 5.59
N THR A 45 2.17 -1.18 6.03
CA THR A 45 1.29 -1.54 7.13
C THR A 45 2.02 -2.31 8.21
N LEU A 46 1.55 -2.21 9.44
CA LEU A 46 1.93 -3.17 10.47
C LEU A 46 1.27 -4.54 10.15
N PRO A 47 1.81 -5.63 10.71
CA PRO A 47 1.19 -6.95 10.56
C PRO A 47 -0.28 -6.91 10.94
N VAL A 48 -1.12 -7.49 10.09
CA VAL A 48 -2.57 -7.58 10.26
C VAL A 48 -2.94 -9.04 10.51
N PRO A 49 -3.86 -9.34 11.43
CA PRO A 49 -4.38 -10.69 11.60
C PRO A 49 -4.90 -11.26 10.29
N THR A 50 -4.65 -12.54 10.03
CA THR A 50 -5.14 -13.25 8.83
C THR A 50 -6.46 -13.96 9.08
N SER A 51 -6.94 -13.99 10.32
CA SER A 51 -8.22 -14.57 10.71
C SER A 51 -9.16 -13.50 11.24
N ILE A 52 -10.43 -13.57 10.86
CA ILE A 52 -11.47 -12.67 11.30
C ILE A 52 -12.81 -13.42 11.34
N VAL A 53 -13.53 -13.32 12.44
CA VAL A 53 -14.88 -13.89 12.53
C VAL A 53 -15.93 -12.82 12.21
N LYS A 54 -17.11 -13.25 11.79
CA LYS A 54 -18.23 -12.35 11.51
C LYS A 54 -18.54 -11.42 12.69
N GLY A 55 -18.63 -10.14 12.41
CA GLY A 55 -18.84 -9.06 13.38
C GLY A 55 -17.56 -8.56 14.06
N GLU A 56 -16.43 -9.20 13.83
CA GLU A 56 -15.14 -8.74 14.33
C GLU A 56 -14.60 -7.60 13.47
N THR A 57 -13.82 -6.72 14.09
CA THR A 57 -13.15 -5.61 13.42
C THR A 57 -11.65 -5.71 13.57
N VAL A 58 -10.93 -5.64 12.46
CA VAL A 58 -9.48 -5.58 12.40
C VAL A 58 -9.02 -4.15 12.15
N GLU A 59 -8.03 -3.69 12.91
CA GLU A 59 -7.35 -2.42 12.71
C GLU A 59 -6.16 -2.61 11.77
N ILE A 60 -6.12 -1.85 10.67
CA ILE A 60 -5.03 -1.80 9.71
C ILE A 60 -4.33 -0.45 9.86
N ARG A 61 -3.13 -0.45 10.42
CA ARG A 61 -2.31 0.76 10.60
C ARG A 61 -1.46 0.98 9.39
N CYS A 62 -1.64 2.13 8.75
CA CYS A 62 -1.01 2.48 7.48
C CYS A 62 -0.10 3.70 7.63
N GLU A 63 1.00 3.68 6.88
CA GLU A 63 1.92 4.80 6.72
C GLU A 63 2.20 5.02 5.22
N LEU A 64 1.82 6.18 4.69
CA LEU A 64 2.15 6.59 3.34
C LEU A 64 3.56 7.19 3.33
N LYS A 65 4.48 6.57 2.60
CA LYS A 65 5.87 7.00 2.42
C LYS A 65 6.09 7.45 1.00
N ARG A 66 6.64 8.63 0.84
CA ARG A 66 6.99 9.24 -0.45
C ARG A 66 8.48 9.54 -0.52
N GLU A 67 9.06 9.41 -1.70
CA GLU A 67 10.49 9.63 -1.93
C GLU A 67 10.82 11.10 -2.26
N GLY A 68 9.86 11.98 -2.32
CA GLY A 68 10.04 13.38 -2.61
C GLY A 68 8.98 14.25 -1.97
N HIS A 69 9.14 15.56 -2.09
CA HIS A 69 8.17 16.52 -1.61
C HIS A 69 7.61 17.30 -2.78
N ILE A 70 6.34 17.06 -3.12
CA ILE A 70 5.57 17.87 -4.04
C ILE A 70 4.52 18.59 -3.22
N SER A 71 4.52 19.92 -3.27
CA SER A 71 3.58 20.75 -2.49
C SER A 71 2.11 20.46 -2.81
N ASP A 72 1.83 20.04 -4.04
CA ASP A 72 0.47 19.83 -4.56
C ASP A 72 0.09 18.36 -4.71
N ALA A 73 0.90 17.44 -4.18
CA ALA A 73 0.58 16.01 -4.18
C ALA A 73 -0.66 15.77 -3.33
N ARG A 74 -1.68 15.16 -3.94
CA ARG A 74 -2.92 14.73 -3.30
C ARG A 74 -3.05 13.25 -3.48
N TYR A 75 -3.47 12.58 -2.43
CA TYR A 75 -3.68 11.14 -2.45
C TYR A 75 -5.14 10.82 -2.25
N THR A 76 -5.58 9.74 -2.86
CA THR A 76 -6.92 9.17 -2.68
C THR A 76 -6.82 7.70 -2.30
N ILE A 77 -7.79 7.24 -1.55
CA ILE A 77 -7.99 5.83 -1.20
C ILE A 77 -9.26 5.32 -1.87
N ARG A 78 -9.20 4.09 -2.35
CA ARG A 78 -10.32 3.35 -2.93
C ARG A 78 -10.16 1.88 -2.58
N TYR A 79 -11.25 1.15 -2.33
CA TYR A 79 -11.14 -0.28 -2.09
C TYR A 79 -12.13 -1.08 -2.93
N PHE A 80 -11.81 -2.35 -3.10
CA PHE A 80 -12.67 -3.37 -3.69
C PHE A 80 -12.74 -4.54 -2.75
N GLN A 81 -13.83 -5.27 -2.83
CA GLN A 81 -14.04 -6.50 -2.10
C GLN A 81 -14.35 -7.63 -3.07
N PRO A 82 -13.32 -8.34 -3.60
CA PRO A 82 -13.49 -9.44 -4.53
C PRO A 82 -14.24 -10.61 -3.92
N ASP A 83 -13.95 -10.94 -2.63
CA ASP A 83 -14.53 -12.07 -1.94
C ASP A 83 -15.08 -11.67 -0.57
N GLY A 84 -16.17 -12.33 -0.18
CA GLY A 84 -16.82 -12.14 1.10
C GLY A 84 -17.62 -10.85 1.19
N LYS A 85 -17.88 -10.41 2.42
CA LYS A 85 -18.59 -9.17 2.74
C LYS A 85 -18.03 -8.54 4.00
N GLY A 86 -17.90 -7.24 3.97
CA GLY A 86 -17.48 -6.45 5.11
C GLY A 86 -17.59 -4.96 4.86
N MET A 87 -17.26 -4.20 5.86
CA MET A 87 -17.31 -2.74 5.85
C MET A 87 -15.92 -2.19 6.17
N LEU A 88 -15.41 -1.33 5.31
CA LEU A 88 -14.16 -0.60 5.54
C LEU A 88 -14.47 0.82 6.00
N ARG A 89 -13.80 1.26 7.06
CA ARG A 89 -13.99 2.57 7.69
C ARG A 89 -12.64 3.22 7.98
N MET A 90 -12.57 4.53 7.84
CA MET A 90 -11.41 5.33 8.26
C MET A 90 -11.45 5.66 9.77
N ASP A 91 -10.37 6.20 10.30
CA ASP A 91 -10.22 6.55 11.72
C ASP A 91 -11.11 7.73 12.17
N ASP A 92 -11.55 8.56 11.24
CA ASP A 92 -12.53 9.64 11.49
C ASP A 92 -13.99 9.14 11.52
N GLY A 93 -14.22 7.85 11.28
CA GLY A 93 -15.53 7.22 11.23
C GLY A 93 -16.17 7.17 9.85
N MET A 94 -15.53 7.72 8.82
CA MET A 94 -16.03 7.68 7.46
C MET A 94 -16.07 6.23 6.95
N VAL A 95 -17.26 5.78 6.54
CA VAL A 95 -17.45 4.48 5.90
C VAL A 95 -17.13 4.63 4.40
N LEU A 96 -16.21 3.81 3.91
CA LEU A 96 -15.86 3.78 2.51
C LEU A 96 -16.83 2.85 1.77
N LEU A 97 -17.33 3.29 0.63
CA LEU A 97 -18.07 2.44 -0.29
C LEU A 97 -17.13 1.79 -1.31
N PRO A 98 -17.37 0.54 -1.70
CA PRO A 98 -16.53 -0.12 -2.70
C PRO A 98 -16.48 0.68 -4.00
N ASN A 99 -15.27 0.81 -4.57
CA ASN A 99 -14.98 1.52 -5.82
C ASN A 99 -15.09 3.06 -5.77
N ASP A 100 -15.52 3.66 -4.67
CA ASP A 100 -15.52 5.12 -4.53
C ASP A 100 -14.15 5.64 -4.07
N ARG A 101 -13.80 6.85 -4.53
CA ARG A 101 -12.56 7.52 -4.15
C ARG A 101 -12.80 8.50 -3.02
N TYR A 102 -11.93 8.42 -2.02
CA TYR A 102 -11.96 9.31 -0.86
C TYR A 102 -10.61 10.00 -0.70
N PRO A 103 -10.57 11.28 -0.29
CA PRO A 103 -9.31 11.97 -0.06
C PRO A 103 -8.54 11.35 1.10
N LEU A 104 -7.21 11.32 0.97
CA LEU A 104 -6.29 10.86 2.00
C LEU A 104 -5.35 12.02 2.37
N ASP A 105 -5.69 12.77 3.41
CA ASP A 105 -4.99 13.99 3.81
C ASP A 105 -3.87 13.75 4.84
N ARG A 106 -3.69 12.50 5.28
CA ARG A 106 -2.73 12.12 6.33
C ARG A 106 -1.75 11.07 5.85
N GLU A 107 -0.51 11.21 6.25
CA GLU A 107 0.52 10.19 5.99
C GLU A 107 0.36 8.96 6.90
N MET A 108 0.01 9.18 8.16
CA MET A 108 -0.32 8.10 9.11
C MET A 108 -1.82 8.07 9.36
N PHE A 109 -2.44 6.92 9.12
CA PHE A 109 -3.87 6.72 9.26
C PHE A 109 -4.19 5.28 9.65
N ARG A 110 -5.44 5.05 10.03
CA ARG A 110 -5.93 3.72 10.37
C ARG A 110 -7.19 3.41 9.58
N LEU A 111 -7.27 2.17 9.18
CA LEU A 111 -8.45 1.60 8.57
C LEU A 111 -9.00 0.53 9.51
N TYR A 112 -10.30 0.40 9.53
CA TYR A 112 -11.01 -0.59 10.33
C TYR A 112 -11.88 -1.41 9.39
N TYR A 113 -11.54 -2.68 9.23
CA TYR A 113 -12.33 -3.61 8.46
C TYR A 113 -13.16 -4.48 9.38
N THR A 114 -14.50 -4.45 9.21
CA THR A 114 -15.45 -5.27 9.96
C THR A 114 -16.01 -6.34 9.05
N SER A 115 -15.88 -7.60 9.43
CA SER A 115 -16.42 -8.74 8.70
C SER A 115 -17.95 -8.81 8.85
N GLU A 116 -18.66 -9.07 7.75
CA GLU A 116 -20.13 -9.24 7.73
C GLU A 116 -20.54 -10.65 7.26
N CYS A 117 -19.60 -11.54 6.94
CA CYS A 117 -19.89 -12.92 6.52
C CYS A 117 -19.03 -13.93 7.27
N GLU A 118 -19.34 -15.21 7.04
CA GLU A 118 -18.64 -16.36 7.63
C GLU A 118 -17.67 -17.02 6.63
N ASP A 119 -17.61 -16.50 5.42
CA ASP A 119 -16.73 -17.00 4.36
C ASP A 119 -15.35 -16.33 4.42
N GLN A 120 -14.39 -16.89 3.70
CA GLN A 120 -13.12 -16.23 3.43
C GLN A 120 -13.39 -14.88 2.77
N GLN A 121 -12.56 -13.89 3.07
CA GLN A 121 -12.74 -12.52 2.62
C GLN A 121 -11.45 -11.97 2.06
N THR A 122 -11.55 -11.26 0.95
CA THR A 122 -10.43 -10.54 0.35
C THR A 122 -10.82 -9.09 0.12
N ILE A 123 -9.96 -8.17 0.53
CA ILE A 123 -10.08 -6.76 0.21
C ILE A 123 -8.83 -6.26 -0.49
N ASP A 124 -9.02 -5.46 -1.53
CA ASP A 124 -7.99 -4.76 -2.27
C ASP A 124 -8.11 -3.26 -2.02
N ILE A 125 -7.07 -2.65 -1.49
CA ILE A 125 -7.04 -1.22 -1.21
C ILE A 125 -6.04 -0.56 -2.14
N TYR A 126 -6.50 0.44 -2.88
CA TYR A 126 -5.70 1.22 -3.81
C TYR A 126 -5.49 2.63 -3.26
N PHE A 127 -4.27 3.08 -3.32
CA PHE A 127 -3.87 4.45 -3.04
C PHE A 127 -3.38 5.05 -4.36
N GLU A 128 -3.91 6.19 -4.75
CA GLU A 128 -3.64 6.84 -6.02
C GLU A 128 -3.21 8.28 -5.75
N ASP A 129 -2.22 8.78 -6.50
CA ASP A 129 -1.84 10.19 -6.48
C ASP A 129 -2.57 10.98 -7.58
N ASN A 130 -2.36 12.30 -7.62
CA ASN A 130 -2.90 13.19 -8.66
C ASN A 130 -1.91 13.48 -9.79
N SER A 131 -0.83 12.70 -9.92
CA SER A 131 0.13 12.90 -11.02
C SER A 131 -0.44 12.43 -12.37
N GLU A 132 0.19 12.84 -13.46
CA GLU A 132 -0.19 12.41 -14.81
C GLU A 132 1.03 11.82 -15.54
N PRO A 133 1.07 10.50 -15.78
CA PRO A 133 0.07 9.49 -15.38
C PRO A 133 0.03 9.26 -13.86
N ALA A 134 -1.18 8.99 -13.32
CA ALA A 134 -1.36 8.73 -11.91
C ALA A 134 -0.59 7.49 -11.47
N GLN A 135 0.11 7.58 -10.35
CA GLN A 135 0.74 6.43 -9.71
C GLN A 135 -0.22 5.80 -8.70
N PHE A 136 -0.07 4.50 -8.49
CA PHE A 136 -0.88 3.80 -7.51
C PHE A 136 -0.08 2.76 -6.74
N CYS A 137 -0.48 2.53 -5.50
CA CYS A 137 -0.02 1.45 -4.64
C CYS A 137 -1.23 0.59 -4.27
N ARG A 138 -1.10 -0.74 -4.34
CA ARG A 138 -2.17 -1.69 -3.96
C ARG A 138 -1.72 -2.51 -2.75
N LEU A 139 -2.61 -2.64 -1.79
CA LEU A 139 -2.51 -3.58 -0.68
C LEU A 139 -3.66 -4.58 -0.77
N THR A 140 -3.36 -5.85 -0.60
CA THR A 140 -4.35 -6.94 -0.56
C THR A 140 -4.33 -7.56 0.84
N PHE A 141 -5.49 -7.77 1.42
CA PHE A 141 -5.67 -8.46 2.69
C PHE A 141 -6.62 -9.63 2.49
N ASP A 142 -6.14 -10.81 2.87
CA ASP A 142 -6.91 -12.04 2.86
C ASP A 142 -7.20 -12.46 4.30
N PHE A 143 -8.46 -12.70 4.62
CA PHE A 143 -8.90 -13.12 5.94
C PHE A 143 -9.59 -14.47 5.87
N ASN A 144 -9.16 -15.40 6.70
CA ASN A 144 -9.85 -16.66 6.95
C ASN A 144 -10.93 -16.44 8.02
N ASN A 145 -11.97 -17.26 8.00
CA ASN A 145 -12.97 -17.28 9.06
C ASN A 145 -12.59 -18.27 10.20
N GLU A 146 -11.41 -18.87 10.14
CA GLU A 146 -10.93 -19.75 11.19
C GLU A 146 -10.58 -18.91 12.42
N THR A 147 -11.20 -19.27 13.54
CA THR A 147 -10.76 -18.75 14.83
C THR A 147 -9.37 -19.29 15.06
N GLU A 148 -8.36 -18.43 15.22
CA GLU A 148 -7.08 -18.86 15.74
C GLU A 148 -7.39 -19.59 17.05
N GLU A 149 -7.18 -20.91 17.09
CA GLU A 149 -7.18 -21.62 18.36
C GLU A 149 -6.09 -20.92 19.19
N LYS A 150 -6.52 -20.04 20.09
CA LYS A 150 -5.66 -19.61 21.18
C LYS A 150 -5.15 -20.92 21.76
N ASP A 151 -3.86 -21.19 21.58
CA ASP A 151 -3.19 -22.28 22.25
C ASP A 151 -3.75 -22.32 23.67
N THR A 152 -4.68 -23.25 23.89
CA THR A 152 -5.24 -23.46 25.20
C THR A 152 -4.04 -23.93 25.99
N ILE A 153 -3.45 -23.01 26.77
CA ILE A 153 -2.46 -23.38 27.78
C ILE A 153 -3.20 -24.41 28.60
N ILE A 154 -2.95 -25.69 28.26
CA ILE A 154 -3.45 -26.79 29.07
C ILE A 154 -2.89 -26.48 30.45
N PRO A 155 -3.74 -26.21 31.46
CA PRO A 155 -3.22 -25.96 32.79
C PRO A 155 -2.35 -27.18 33.13
N ILE A 156 -1.06 -26.97 33.30
CA ILE A 156 -0.15 -28.01 33.79
C ILE A 156 -0.81 -28.47 35.06
N GLY A 157 -1.36 -29.70 35.03
CA GLY A 157 -1.97 -30.29 36.20
C GLY A 157 -0.98 -30.23 37.37
N PRO A 158 -1.45 -30.30 38.62
CA PRO A 158 -0.59 -30.14 39.78
C PRO A 158 0.64 -31.04 39.62
N ILE A 159 1.83 -30.42 39.73
CA ILE A 159 3.13 -31.12 39.63
C ILE A 159 3.09 -32.24 40.67
N ILE A 160 2.94 -33.47 40.21
CA ILE A 160 3.05 -34.65 41.08
C ILE A 160 4.48 -34.61 41.59
N PRO A 161 4.71 -34.54 42.92
CA PRO A 161 6.06 -34.56 43.46
C PRO A 161 6.75 -35.84 42.98
N ILE A 162 7.89 -35.68 42.32
CA ILE A 162 8.72 -36.79 41.90
C ILE A 162 9.22 -37.43 43.19
N GLU A 163 8.79 -38.68 43.48
CA GLU A 163 9.34 -39.42 44.59
C GLU A 163 10.88 -39.50 44.45
N PRO A 164 11.63 -39.32 45.54
CA PRO A 164 13.08 -39.39 45.48
C PRO A 164 13.49 -40.78 44.97
N ILE A 165 14.31 -40.78 43.91
CA ILE A 165 14.89 -41.98 43.31
C ILE A 165 15.63 -42.72 44.42
N GLY A 166 15.13 -43.91 44.79
CA GLY A 166 15.80 -44.75 45.77
C GLY A 166 17.26 -45.03 45.37
N PRO A 167 18.12 -45.46 46.32
CA PRO A 167 19.53 -45.62 46.06
C PRO A 167 19.77 -46.60 44.91
N ILE A 168 20.60 -46.19 43.95
CA ILE A 168 20.99 -47.00 42.80
C ILE A 168 21.69 -48.25 43.26
N VAL A 169 21.03 -49.40 43.14
CA VAL A 169 21.65 -50.71 43.39
C VAL A 169 22.54 -50.99 42.15
N PRO A 170 23.87 -51.24 42.36
CA PRO A 170 24.72 -51.54 41.23
C PRO A 170 24.33 -52.91 40.64
N ILE A 171 24.02 -52.92 39.36
CA ILE A 171 23.73 -54.11 38.58
C ILE A 171 25.03 -54.88 38.43
N ARG A 172 25.10 -56.02 39.18
CA ARG A 172 26.23 -56.98 39.09
C ARG A 172 26.23 -57.58 37.69
N GLY A 173 27.25 -57.16 36.87
CA GLY A 173 27.39 -57.59 35.49
C GLY A 173 27.38 -59.15 35.39
N LYS A 174 26.42 -59.68 34.64
CA LYS A 174 26.49 -61.04 34.12
C LYS A 174 27.55 -61.02 33.02
N GLN A 175 28.70 -61.73 33.31
CA GLN A 175 29.68 -62.10 32.32
C GLN A 175 29.00 -62.97 31.25
N LEU A 176 29.00 -62.50 30.00
CA LEU A 176 28.62 -63.27 28.83
C LEU A 176 29.77 -64.23 28.49
N PRO A 177 29.47 -65.56 28.19
CA PRO A 177 30.51 -66.50 27.80
C PRO A 177 31.15 -66.06 26.45
N VAL A 178 32.48 -65.98 26.45
CA VAL A 178 33.26 -65.81 25.28
C VAL A 178 33.37 -67.07 24.46
N THR A 179 32.69 -67.22 23.35
CA THR A 179 32.82 -68.33 22.43
C THR A 179 34.04 -68.08 21.54
N ILE A 180 35.13 -68.82 21.79
CA ILE A 180 36.31 -68.80 20.93
C ILE A 180 36.04 -69.71 19.74
N ILE A 181 35.91 -69.17 18.53
CA ILE A 181 35.91 -69.89 17.27
C ILE A 181 37.38 -70.02 16.83
N ARG A 182 37.90 -71.25 16.84
CA ARG A 182 39.19 -71.57 16.22
C ARG A 182 38.97 -72.00 14.77
N HIS A 183 39.70 -71.33 13.89
CA HIS A 183 40.01 -71.83 12.52
C HIS A 183 41.31 -72.61 12.56
#